data_6a0301465181aa43690dc7b02d9ba96f
#
_entry.id   6a0301465181aa43690dc7b02d9ba96f
#
_cell.length_a   1.000
_cell.length_b   1.000
_cell.length_c   1.000
_cell.angle_alpha   90.00
_cell.angle_beta   90.00
_cell.angle_gamma   90.00
#
_symmetry.space_group_name_H-M   'P 1'
#
loop_
_entity.id
_entity.type
_entity.pdbx_description
1 polymer ?
#
loop_
_entity_poly.entity_id
_entity_poly.type
_entity_poly.pdbx_seq_one_letter_code
_entity_poly.pdbx_strand_id
1 'polypeptide(L)'
;MEEKKYTADGMNIEVDKYEDKKIREHRIMAYAFKMVREESGMNRKDFAEWLGIPYRTMQEWELGRRAMPKYVLDLISYKVQNEKKEGRI
;
A
#
# COMPACT_ATOMS: atom_id res chain seq x y z
N MET A 1 -31.56 -8.71 0.45
CA MET A 1 -30.34 -9.14 1.11
C MET A 1 -29.42 -7.97 1.41
N GLU A 2 -28.96 -7.92 2.62
CA GLU A 2 -28.18 -6.81 3.09
C GLU A 2 -26.78 -6.78 2.52
N GLU A 3 -26.32 -5.61 2.19
CA GLU A 3 -24.94 -5.43 1.81
C GLU A 3 -24.07 -5.49 3.04
N LYS A 4 -22.97 -6.21 2.93
CA LYS A 4 -21.99 -6.25 3.99
C LYS A 4 -20.86 -5.28 3.70
N LYS A 5 -20.56 -4.46 4.68
CA LYS A 5 -19.40 -3.57 4.62
C LYS A 5 -18.39 -4.07 5.62
N TYR A 6 -17.15 -4.10 5.20
CA TYR A 6 -16.05 -4.57 6.03
C TYR A 6 -15.12 -3.44 6.35
N THR A 7 -14.69 -3.39 7.60
CA THR A 7 -13.59 -2.52 7.99
C THR A 7 -12.48 -3.44 8.48
N ALA A 8 -11.37 -3.43 7.79
CA ALA A 8 -10.29 -4.34 8.09
C ALA A 8 -9.23 -3.65 8.93
N ASP A 9 -8.97 -4.21 10.14
CA ASP A 9 -7.83 -3.84 10.99
C ASP A 9 -7.53 -2.35 11.12
N GLY A 10 -8.55 -1.56 11.44
CA GLY A 10 -8.37 -0.12 11.60
C GLY A 10 -8.23 0.64 10.30
N MET A 11 -8.22 -0.04 9.19
CA MET A 11 -8.27 0.58 7.87
C MET A 11 -9.71 0.91 7.56
N ASN A 12 -10.00 2.14 7.29
CA ASN A 12 -11.35 2.54 6.92
C ASN A 12 -11.63 2.20 5.45
N ILE A 13 -11.52 0.93 5.13
CA ILE A 13 -11.85 0.45 3.79
C ILE A 13 -13.23 -0.18 3.85
N GLU A 14 -14.17 0.45 3.19
CA GLU A 14 -15.50 -0.11 3.04
C GLU A 14 -15.52 -0.97 1.80
N VAL A 15 -15.96 -2.21 1.97
CA VAL A 15 -16.03 -3.16 0.87
C VAL A 15 -17.46 -3.59 0.70
N ASP A 16 -17.97 -3.33 -0.49
CA ASP A 16 -19.31 -3.75 -0.88
C ASP A 16 -19.25 -5.20 -1.37
N LYS A 17 -20.24 -6.01 -1.00
CA LYS A 17 -20.30 -7.41 -1.44
C LYS A 17 -20.38 -7.56 -2.96
N TYR A 18 -20.83 -6.52 -3.66
CA TYR A 18 -20.91 -6.54 -5.12
C TYR A 18 -19.60 -6.05 -5.75
N GLU A 19 -18.67 -5.59 -4.95
CA GLU A 19 -17.41 -5.12 -5.46
C GLU A 19 -16.57 -6.28 -5.99
N ASP A 20 -15.92 -6.07 -7.11
CA ASP A 20 -15.02 -7.05 -7.70
C ASP A 20 -13.92 -7.40 -6.71
N LYS A 21 -13.64 -8.67 -6.56
CA LYS A 21 -12.60 -9.15 -5.65
C LYS A 21 -11.25 -8.53 -5.97
N LYS A 22 -10.92 -8.35 -7.24
CA LYS A 22 -9.67 -7.71 -7.66
C LYS A 22 -9.58 -6.28 -7.16
N ILE A 23 -10.66 -5.52 -7.32
CA ILE A 23 -10.68 -4.11 -6.88
C ILE A 23 -10.49 -4.05 -5.38
N ARG A 24 -11.12 -4.95 -4.66
CA ARG A 24 -10.99 -5.03 -3.20
C ARG A 24 -9.57 -5.34 -2.78
N GLU A 25 -8.95 -6.30 -3.44
CA GLU A 25 -7.57 -6.67 -3.17
C GLU A 25 -6.60 -5.52 -3.46
N HIS A 26 -6.85 -4.79 -4.56
CA HIS A 26 -6.04 -3.61 -4.90
C HIS A 26 -6.13 -2.53 -3.83
N ARG A 27 -7.30 -2.34 -3.26
CA ARG A 27 -7.49 -1.35 -2.21
C ARG A 27 -6.77 -1.72 -0.92
N ILE A 28 -6.84 -2.99 -0.55
CA ILE A 28 -6.18 -3.49 0.64
C ILE A 28 -4.67 -3.34 0.49
N MET A 29 -4.15 -3.72 -0.67
CA MET A 29 -2.72 -3.59 -0.95
C MET A 29 -2.30 -2.13 -0.99
N ALA A 30 -3.12 -1.27 -1.58
CA ALA A 30 -2.84 0.16 -1.64
C ALA A 30 -2.72 0.77 -0.26
N TYR A 31 -3.63 0.40 0.63
CA TYR A 31 -3.58 0.87 2.01
C TYR A 31 -2.33 0.38 2.72
N ALA A 32 -2.02 -0.90 2.58
CA ALA A 32 -0.84 -1.49 3.20
C ALA A 32 0.44 -0.79 2.71
N PHE A 33 0.52 -0.51 1.42
CA PHE A 33 1.66 0.19 0.84
C PHE A 33 1.78 1.61 1.42
N LYS A 34 0.65 2.31 1.53
CA LYS A 34 0.63 3.64 2.12
C LYS A 34 1.13 3.63 3.56
N MET A 35 0.73 2.63 4.34
CA MET A 35 1.20 2.49 5.72
C MET A 35 2.70 2.29 5.78
N VAL A 36 3.24 1.48 4.89
CA VAL A 36 4.70 1.26 4.81
C VAL A 36 5.42 2.56 4.47
N ARG A 37 4.88 3.32 3.51
CA ARG A 37 5.47 4.60 3.15
C ARG A 37 5.44 5.58 4.34
N GLU A 38 4.32 5.66 5.03
CA GLU A 38 4.21 6.54 6.18
C GLU A 38 5.19 6.16 7.29
N GLU A 39 5.44 4.89 7.46
CA GLU A 39 6.43 4.41 8.41
C GLU A 39 7.84 4.86 8.05
N SER A 40 8.13 5.02 6.75
CA SER A 40 9.42 5.52 6.30
C SER A 40 9.62 7.01 6.61
N GLY A 41 8.53 7.73 6.85
CA GLY A 41 8.57 9.17 7.06
C GLY A 41 8.70 9.98 5.78
N MET A 42 8.62 9.32 4.63
CA MET A 42 8.79 9.99 3.34
C MET A 42 7.46 10.28 2.66
N ASN A 43 7.44 11.38 1.88
CA ASN A 43 6.31 11.64 1.01
C ASN A 43 6.44 10.74 -0.23
N ARG A 44 5.43 10.77 -1.10
CA ARG A 44 5.41 9.90 -2.29
C ARG A 44 6.60 10.09 -3.20
N LYS A 45 6.97 11.33 -3.44
CA LYS A 45 8.06 11.63 -4.35
C LYS A 45 9.38 11.10 -3.81
N ASP A 46 9.67 11.40 -2.57
CA ASP A 46 10.91 10.96 -1.95
C ASP A 46 10.97 9.45 -1.82
N PHE A 47 9.84 8.84 -1.49
CA PHE A 47 9.76 7.40 -1.35
C PHE A 47 10.02 6.69 -2.68
N ALA A 48 9.43 7.22 -3.75
CA ALA A 48 9.65 6.68 -5.09
C ALA A 48 11.11 6.76 -5.49
N GLU A 49 11.75 7.90 -5.24
CA GLU A 49 13.17 8.08 -5.52
C GLU A 49 14.03 7.12 -4.71
N TRP A 50 13.72 6.99 -3.43
CA TRP A 50 14.47 6.12 -2.54
C TRP A 50 14.37 4.65 -2.97
N LEU A 51 13.20 4.24 -3.45
CA LEU A 51 12.98 2.87 -3.94
C LEU A 51 13.47 2.67 -5.36
N GLY A 52 13.73 3.74 -6.10
CA GLY A 52 14.13 3.64 -7.50
C GLY A 52 12.99 3.24 -8.43
N ILE A 53 11.76 3.58 -8.08
CA ILE A 53 10.61 3.28 -8.92
C ILE A 53 10.03 4.57 -9.49
N PRO A 54 9.40 4.51 -10.68
CA PRO A 54 8.76 5.69 -11.24
C PRO A 54 7.65 6.21 -10.33
N TYR A 55 7.59 7.52 -10.17
CA TYR A 55 6.57 8.14 -9.33
C TYR A 55 5.16 7.71 -9.74
N ARG A 56 4.93 7.63 -11.05
CA ARG A 56 3.62 7.23 -11.56
C ARG A 56 3.23 5.81 -11.14
N THR A 57 4.18 4.90 -11.17
CA THR A 57 3.94 3.52 -10.73
C THR A 57 3.54 3.49 -9.26
N MET A 58 4.28 4.20 -8.44
CA MET A 58 3.99 4.27 -7.02
C MET A 58 2.61 4.89 -6.77
N GLN A 59 2.29 5.95 -7.49
CA GLN A 59 1.01 6.61 -7.38
C GLN A 59 -0.14 5.67 -7.76
N GLU A 60 0.04 4.89 -8.82
CA GLU A 60 -0.96 3.91 -9.24
C GLU A 60 -1.18 2.83 -8.20
N TRP A 61 -0.12 2.37 -7.58
CA TRP A 61 -0.22 1.40 -6.50
C TRP A 61 -0.96 1.99 -5.30
N GLU A 62 -0.59 3.18 -4.88
CA GLU A 62 -1.17 3.81 -3.69
C GLU A 62 -2.63 4.20 -3.89
N LEU A 63 -3.04 4.47 -5.12
CA LEU A 63 -4.42 4.76 -5.46
C LEU A 63 -5.24 3.50 -5.75
N GLY A 64 -4.61 2.34 -5.75
CA GLY A 64 -5.30 1.08 -6.01
C GLY A 64 -5.69 0.88 -7.45
N ARG A 65 -5.07 1.60 -8.37
CA ARG A 65 -5.37 1.50 -9.80
C ARG A 65 -4.60 0.40 -10.50
N ARG A 66 -3.49 -0.01 -9.93
CA ARG A 66 -2.64 -1.06 -10.48
C ARG A 66 -2.38 -2.09 -9.38
N ALA A 67 -2.40 -3.36 -9.76
CA ALA A 67 -2.12 -4.45 -8.83
C ALA A 67 -0.65 -4.41 -8.40
N MET A 68 -0.42 -4.37 -7.10
CA MET A 68 0.90 -4.50 -6.54
C MET A 68 1.09 -5.96 -6.12
N PRO A 69 2.10 -6.65 -6.65
CA PRO A 69 2.36 -8.02 -6.19
C PRO A 69 2.70 -8.03 -4.70
N LYS A 70 2.17 -9.01 -3.99
CA LYS A 70 2.40 -9.09 -2.55
C LYS A 70 3.88 -9.19 -2.21
N TYR A 71 4.65 -9.93 -2.99
CA TYR A 71 6.08 -10.06 -2.71
C TYR A 71 6.83 -8.74 -2.84
N VAL A 72 6.36 -7.85 -3.72
CA VAL A 72 6.96 -6.52 -3.85
C VAL A 72 6.69 -5.72 -2.60
N LEU A 73 5.46 -5.75 -2.11
CA LEU A 73 5.12 -5.07 -0.86
C LEU A 73 5.96 -5.60 0.30
N ASP A 74 6.10 -6.92 0.38
CA ASP A 74 6.88 -7.54 1.46
C ASP A 74 8.33 -7.11 1.42
N LEU A 75 8.93 -7.04 0.22
CA LEU A 75 10.32 -6.59 0.07
C LEU A 75 10.48 -5.12 0.44
N ILE A 76 9.54 -4.27 0.04
CA ILE A 76 9.57 -2.85 0.36
C ILE A 76 9.43 -2.65 1.86
N SER A 77 8.51 -3.36 2.47
CA SER A 77 8.30 -3.31 3.92
C SER A 77 9.56 -3.73 4.68
N TYR A 78 10.20 -4.80 4.23
CA TYR A 78 11.46 -5.27 4.81
C TYR A 78 12.53 -4.21 4.71
N LYS A 79 12.66 -3.57 3.54
CA LYS A 79 13.65 -2.53 3.33
C LYS A 79 13.42 -1.34 4.27
N VAL A 80 12.18 -0.88 4.38
CA VAL A 80 11.85 0.23 5.27
C VAL A 80 12.21 -0.11 6.72
N GLN A 81 11.80 -1.28 7.18
CA GLN A 81 12.07 -1.67 8.55
C GLN A 81 13.56 -1.84 8.83
N ASN A 82 14.28 -2.43 7.90
CA ASN A 82 15.71 -2.64 8.04
C ASN A 82 16.46 -1.30 8.07
N GLU A 83 16.14 -0.39 7.15
CA GLU A 83 16.79 0.92 7.11
C GLU A 83 16.47 1.75 8.34
N LYS A 84 15.26 1.63 8.83
CA LYS A 84 14.83 2.33 10.03
C LYS A 84 15.58 1.79 11.27
N LYS A 85 15.70 0.47 11.35
CA LYS A 85 16.43 -0.21 12.43
C LYS A 85 17.89 0.21 12.44
N GLU A 86 18.49 0.38 11.27
CA GLU A 86 19.90 0.77 11.14
C GLU A 86 20.10 2.29 11.25
N GLY A 87 19.02 3.04 11.42
CA GLY A 87 19.11 4.48 11.60
C GLY A 87 19.39 5.25 10.32
N ARG A 88 19.15 4.64 9.14
CA ARG A 88 19.40 5.33 7.87
C ARG A 88 18.20 6.12 7.37
N ILE A 89 17.03 5.86 7.96
CA ILE A 89 15.85 6.68 7.71
C ILE A 89 15.11 6.97 9.00
#